data_547479a14ec24df887d683fe20a94084
#
_entry.id   547479a14ec24df887d683fe20a94084
#
_cell.length_a   1.000
_cell.length_b   1.000
_cell.length_c   1.000
_cell.angle_alpha   90.00
_cell.angle_beta   90.00
_cell.angle_gamma   90.00
#
_symmetry.space_group_name_H-M   'P 1'
#
loop_
_entity.id
_entity.type
_entity.pdbx_description
1 polymer ?
#
loop_
_entity_poly.entity_id
_entity_poly.type
_entity_poly.pdbx_seq_one_letter_code
_entity_poly.pdbx_strand_id
1 'polypeptide(L)'
;VTGVATHVVCEYCQSQIEFNEGQVKLVAANDMRVAQDEALTIKIGSKARIMAIDWWVIGAMKQSEVRGDEASQAAFSYNAPKVLVPAGEPWFEYLLYSPKEGFLWLTELSGNRWAIAKSLDVWPTLQQPLRPVDTNNRQVPELYDYGGQVQYATGAFYWQVGPKDTTYYVDFGREKQKLSTALMREEQSWSAITEIPVYAVAAWFKQSSISNKPMELSAADQLARQALRLEASHFNGNM
;
A
#
# COMPACT_ATOMS: atom_id res chain seq x y z
N VAL A 1 -18.88 11.38 0.23
CA VAL A 1 -18.14 12.32 -0.62
C VAL A 1 -17.55 11.53 -1.76
N THR A 2 -18.09 11.69 -2.96
CA THR A 2 -17.52 11.11 -4.18
C THR A 2 -16.24 11.88 -4.47
N GLY A 3 -15.10 11.36 -4.05
CA GLY A 3 -13.81 11.95 -4.33
C GLY A 3 -13.54 11.93 -5.82
N VAL A 4 -13.13 13.08 -6.35
CA VAL A 4 -12.61 13.20 -7.72
C VAL A 4 -11.10 13.12 -7.62
N ALA A 5 -10.47 12.37 -8.53
CA ALA A 5 -9.01 12.37 -8.63
C ALA A 5 -8.53 13.78 -9.01
N THR A 6 -7.62 14.34 -8.23
CA THR A 6 -7.12 15.69 -8.41
C THR A 6 -5.72 15.74 -9.00
N HIS A 7 -5.00 14.62 -8.96
CA HIS A 7 -3.63 14.51 -9.45
C HIS A 7 -3.49 13.36 -10.43
N VAL A 8 -2.72 13.57 -11.48
CA VAL A 8 -2.34 12.55 -12.47
C VAL A 8 -0.83 12.54 -12.60
N VAL A 9 -0.25 11.36 -12.56
CA VAL A 9 1.16 11.14 -12.86
C VAL A 9 1.27 10.49 -14.24
N CYS A 10 1.99 11.11 -15.14
CA CYS A 10 2.18 10.62 -16.50
C CYS A 10 3.00 9.32 -16.50
N GLU A 11 2.48 8.29 -17.15
CA GLU A 11 3.15 6.99 -17.28
C GLU A 11 4.51 7.09 -17.98
N TYR A 12 4.64 8.01 -18.95
CA TYR A 12 5.82 8.09 -19.78
C TYR A 12 6.93 8.97 -19.23
N CYS A 13 6.58 10.14 -18.65
CA CYS A 13 7.57 11.11 -18.20
C CYS A 13 7.50 11.42 -16.70
N GLN A 14 6.61 10.78 -15.97
CA GLN A 14 6.40 10.99 -14.52
C GLN A 14 6.09 12.46 -14.14
N SER A 15 5.70 13.28 -15.10
CA SER A 15 5.23 14.64 -14.82
C SER A 15 3.93 14.58 -14.05
N GLN A 16 3.78 15.49 -13.09
CA GLN A 16 2.60 15.57 -12.24
C GLN A 16 1.68 16.69 -12.72
N ILE A 17 0.40 16.37 -12.87
CA ILE A 17 -0.64 17.28 -13.33
C ILE A 17 -1.70 17.37 -12.24
N GLU A 18 -2.01 18.59 -11.83
CA GLU A 18 -3.10 18.89 -10.90
C GLU A 18 -4.33 19.39 -11.67
N PHE A 19 -5.49 18.88 -11.27
CA PHE A 19 -6.80 19.34 -11.75
C PHE A 19 -7.50 20.06 -10.60
N ASN A 20 -7.75 21.35 -10.77
CA ASN A 20 -8.46 22.15 -9.79
C ASN A 20 -9.48 23.04 -10.51
N GLU A 21 -10.77 22.94 -10.13
CA GLU A 21 -11.88 23.77 -10.63
C GLU A 21 -11.90 23.93 -12.16
N GLY A 22 -11.62 22.86 -12.90
CA GLY A 22 -11.59 22.87 -14.37
C GLY A 22 -10.30 23.44 -14.98
N GLN A 23 -9.32 23.80 -14.18
CA GLN A 23 -7.98 24.18 -14.62
C GLN A 23 -7.01 23.02 -14.52
N VAL A 24 -6.10 22.92 -15.48
CA VAL A 24 -5.02 21.93 -15.53
C VAL A 24 -3.71 22.65 -15.27
N LYS A 25 -2.99 22.23 -14.24
CA LYS A 25 -1.69 22.80 -13.87
C LYS A 25 -0.62 21.71 -13.88
N LEU A 26 0.47 21.94 -14.60
CA LEU A 26 1.67 21.14 -14.47
C LEU A 26 2.37 21.50 -13.16
N VAL A 27 2.37 20.58 -12.19
CA VAL A 27 2.94 20.79 -10.85
C VAL A 27 4.43 20.51 -10.85
N ALA A 28 4.85 19.43 -11.54
CA ALA A 28 6.24 19.08 -11.71
C ALA A 28 6.48 18.49 -13.09
N ALA A 29 7.49 19.00 -13.79
CA ALA A 29 8.02 18.38 -14.99
C ALA A 29 9.19 17.48 -14.59
N ASN A 30 9.16 16.23 -15.00
CA ASN A 30 10.28 15.33 -14.80
C ASN A 30 11.01 15.17 -16.13
N ASP A 31 12.22 15.72 -16.23
CA ASP A 31 13.06 15.63 -17.42
C ASP A 31 13.68 14.23 -17.61
N MET A 32 13.56 13.39 -16.60
CA MET A 32 13.99 12.00 -16.73
C MET A 32 12.90 11.19 -17.41
N ARG A 33 13.12 10.87 -18.67
CA ARG A 33 12.49 9.73 -19.33
C ARG A 33 12.95 8.45 -18.61
N VAL A 34 12.41 8.19 -17.45
CA VAL A 34 12.47 6.87 -16.84
C VAL A 34 11.38 6.07 -17.53
N ALA A 35 11.64 5.64 -18.76
CA ALA A 35 10.99 4.50 -19.36
C ALA A 35 11.47 3.24 -18.61
N GLN A 36 11.19 3.17 -17.33
CA GLN A 36 11.10 1.91 -16.64
C GLN A 36 9.64 1.50 -16.78
N ASP A 37 9.37 0.61 -17.74
CA ASP A 37 8.22 -0.26 -17.72
C ASP A 37 8.31 -1.06 -16.40
N GLU A 38 7.94 -0.44 -15.29
CA GLU A 38 7.64 -1.20 -14.10
C GLU A 38 6.46 -2.09 -14.49
N ALA A 39 6.73 -3.39 -14.58
CA ALA A 39 5.76 -4.36 -15.05
C ALA A 39 4.65 -4.51 -13.99
N LEU A 40 3.64 -3.66 -14.06
CA LEU A 40 2.46 -3.74 -13.21
C LEU A 40 1.76 -5.09 -13.46
N THR A 41 1.50 -5.82 -12.39
CA THR A 41 0.70 -7.05 -12.44
C THR A 41 -0.72 -6.77 -12.91
N ILE A 42 -1.29 -5.63 -12.47
CA ILE A 42 -2.61 -5.15 -12.87
C ILE A 42 -2.44 -3.80 -13.56
N LYS A 43 -2.93 -3.70 -14.79
CA LYS A 43 -2.80 -2.47 -15.59
C LYS A 43 -3.81 -1.40 -15.16
N ILE A 44 -3.42 -0.12 -15.31
CA ILE A 44 -4.35 1.01 -15.20
C ILE A 44 -5.50 0.82 -16.18
N GLY A 45 -6.72 1.17 -15.76
CA GLY A 45 -7.95 0.96 -16.52
C GLY A 45 -8.56 -0.45 -16.40
N SER A 46 -7.85 -1.39 -15.77
CA SER A 46 -8.42 -2.72 -15.49
C SER A 46 -9.67 -2.61 -14.63
N LYS A 47 -10.65 -3.45 -14.93
CA LYS A 47 -11.91 -3.53 -14.20
C LYS A 47 -11.93 -4.76 -13.31
N ALA A 48 -12.29 -4.57 -12.04
CA ALA A 48 -12.54 -5.62 -11.07
C ALA A 48 -13.99 -5.64 -10.64
N ARG A 49 -14.51 -6.82 -10.27
CA ARG A 49 -15.81 -6.95 -9.63
C ARG A 49 -15.61 -7.52 -8.21
N ILE A 50 -15.66 -6.62 -7.21
CA ILE A 50 -15.43 -6.95 -5.81
C ILE A 50 -16.75 -6.77 -5.05
N MET A 51 -17.23 -7.81 -4.36
CA MET A 51 -18.49 -7.79 -3.60
C MET A 51 -19.69 -7.26 -4.43
N ALA A 52 -19.79 -7.72 -5.68
CA ALA A 52 -20.79 -7.30 -6.65
C ALA A 52 -20.73 -5.81 -7.08
N ILE A 53 -19.70 -5.08 -6.72
CA ILE A 53 -19.45 -3.69 -7.10
C ILE A 53 -18.36 -3.68 -8.16
N ASP A 54 -18.53 -2.80 -9.16
CA ASP A 54 -17.54 -2.58 -10.20
C ASP A 54 -16.55 -1.53 -9.75
N TRP A 55 -15.26 -1.86 -9.91
CA TRP A 55 -14.10 -1.03 -9.58
C TRP A 55 -13.19 -0.88 -10.78
N TRP A 56 -12.55 0.27 -10.91
CA TRP A 56 -11.53 0.53 -11.93
C TRP A 56 -10.21 0.87 -11.27
N VAL A 57 -9.12 0.28 -11.72
CA VAL A 57 -7.76 0.69 -11.34
C VAL A 57 -7.47 2.01 -12.00
N ILE A 58 -7.33 3.07 -11.21
CA ILE A 58 -7.11 4.43 -11.70
C ILE A 58 -5.69 4.92 -11.47
N GLY A 59 -4.99 4.37 -10.49
CA GLY A 59 -3.61 4.69 -10.15
C GLY A 59 -2.86 3.48 -9.66
N ALA A 60 -1.54 3.50 -9.77
CA ALA A 60 -0.64 2.52 -9.20
C ALA A 60 0.66 3.18 -8.76
N MET A 61 1.24 2.71 -7.66
CA MET A 61 2.54 3.13 -7.19
C MET A 61 3.35 1.96 -6.67
N LYS A 62 4.68 2.06 -6.82
CA LYS A 62 5.65 1.16 -6.20
C LYS A 62 6.31 1.89 -5.06
N GLN A 63 6.35 1.26 -3.91
CA GLN A 63 7.04 1.77 -2.74
C GLN A 63 8.21 0.86 -2.37
N SER A 64 9.27 1.44 -1.83
CA SER A 64 10.32 0.71 -1.13
C SER A 64 10.07 0.83 0.36
N GLU A 65 10.19 -0.29 1.06
CA GLU A 65 10.19 -0.26 2.52
C GLU A 65 11.43 0.49 3.02
N VAL A 66 11.21 1.36 3.99
CA VAL A 66 12.26 2.09 4.72
C VAL A 66 12.02 1.91 6.22
N ARG A 67 13.06 2.15 7.03
CA ARG A 67 12.96 1.95 8.47
C ARG A 67 11.92 2.88 9.09
N GLY A 68 11.17 2.38 10.05
CA GLY A 68 10.09 3.12 10.70
C GLY A 68 10.55 4.41 11.37
N ASP A 69 11.72 4.40 12.06
CA ASP A 69 12.29 5.60 12.66
C ASP A 69 12.67 6.68 11.64
N GLU A 70 13.24 6.30 10.49
CA GLU A 70 13.56 7.22 9.40
C GLU A 70 12.28 7.78 8.74
N ALA A 71 11.29 6.92 8.51
CA ALA A 71 10.00 7.30 7.95
C ALA A 71 9.23 8.22 8.90
N SER A 72 9.25 7.94 10.20
CA SER A 72 8.65 8.78 11.23
C SER A 72 9.28 10.18 11.23
N GLN A 73 10.61 10.28 11.17
CA GLN A 73 11.29 11.56 11.03
C GLN A 73 10.86 12.30 9.74
N ALA A 74 10.79 11.58 8.60
CA ALA A 74 10.35 12.17 7.33
C ALA A 74 8.91 12.68 7.39
N ALA A 75 8.02 11.97 8.09
CA ALA A 75 6.62 12.36 8.25
C ALA A 75 6.44 13.59 9.13
N PHE A 76 7.26 13.75 10.17
CA PHE A 76 7.08 14.80 11.17
C PHE A 76 8.12 15.94 11.12
N SER A 77 9.16 15.85 10.29
CA SER A 77 10.22 16.85 10.21
C SER A 77 10.39 17.41 8.80
N TYR A 78 10.39 18.73 8.68
CA TYR A 78 10.71 19.42 7.43
C TYR A 78 12.19 19.28 7.01
N ASN A 79 13.07 18.90 7.93
CA ASN A 79 14.51 18.75 7.70
C ASN A 79 14.94 17.30 7.46
N ALA A 80 14.00 16.36 7.39
CA ALA A 80 14.31 14.97 7.15
C ALA A 80 14.91 14.76 5.74
N PRO A 81 15.79 13.75 5.56
CA PRO A 81 16.30 13.39 4.25
C PRO A 81 15.17 13.09 3.27
N LYS A 82 15.27 13.58 2.04
CA LYS A 82 14.28 13.29 0.99
C LYS A 82 14.39 11.88 0.41
N VAL A 83 15.55 11.27 0.54
CA VAL A 83 15.82 9.90 0.06
C VAL A 83 16.27 9.09 1.26
N LEU A 84 15.51 8.05 1.57
CA LEU A 84 15.79 7.12 2.65
C LEU A 84 16.40 5.83 2.08
N VAL A 85 17.14 5.12 2.91
CA VAL A 85 17.77 3.85 2.50
C VAL A 85 16.72 2.74 2.54
N PRO A 86 16.51 1.98 1.44
CA PRO A 86 15.63 0.83 1.46
C PRO A 86 16.06 -0.18 2.55
N ALA A 87 15.10 -0.65 3.31
CA ALA A 87 15.33 -1.56 4.44
C ALA A 87 14.64 -2.92 4.28
N GLY A 88 13.72 -3.03 3.30
CA GLY A 88 12.95 -4.24 3.07
C GLY A 88 12.51 -4.37 1.62
N GLU A 89 11.55 -5.27 1.41
CA GLU A 89 11.04 -5.59 0.08
C GLU A 89 10.14 -4.47 -0.47
N PRO A 90 10.20 -4.19 -1.78
CA PRO A 90 9.25 -3.29 -2.41
C PRO A 90 7.87 -3.94 -2.53
N TRP A 91 6.85 -3.09 -2.60
CA TRP A 91 5.48 -3.52 -2.90
C TRP A 91 4.80 -2.58 -3.86
N PHE A 92 3.68 -3.03 -4.45
CA PHE A 92 2.82 -2.22 -5.29
C PHE A 92 1.50 -1.92 -4.60
N GLU A 93 0.99 -0.73 -4.80
CA GLU A 93 -0.34 -0.32 -4.39
C GLU A 93 -1.12 0.15 -5.61
N TYR A 94 -2.31 -0.39 -5.78
CA TYR A 94 -3.25 -0.05 -6.84
C TYR A 94 -4.42 0.71 -6.22
N LEU A 95 -4.67 1.91 -6.71
CA LEU A 95 -5.84 2.70 -6.33
C LEU A 95 -7.01 2.31 -7.22
N LEU A 96 -8.05 1.77 -6.62
CA LEU A 96 -9.30 1.42 -7.26
C LEU A 96 -10.34 2.48 -6.94
N TYR A 97 -11.17 2.78 -7.93
CA TYR A 97 -12.29 3.71 -7.80
C TYR A 97 -13.60 3.09 -8.22
N SER A 98 -14.64 3.34 -7.44
CA SER A 98 -16.03 3.04 -7.77
C SER A 98 -16.87 4.28 -7.55
N PRO A 99 -17.74 4.69 -8.50
CA PRO A 99 -18.63 5.84 -8.31
C PRO A 99 -19.59 5.69 -7.12
N LYS A 100 -19.83 4.45 -6.67
CA LYS A 100 -20.74 4.14 -5.56
C LYS A 100 -20.05 4.13 -4.20
N GLU A 101 -18.81 3.63 -4.15
CA GLU A 101 -18.09 3.32 -2.91
C GLU A 101 -16.84 4.20 -2.67
N GLY A 102 -16.48 5.05 -3.66
CA GLY A 102 -15.29 5.86 -3.58
C GLY A 102 -14.03 5.08 -3.88
N PHE A 103 -13.05 5.11 -2.98
CA PHE A 103 -11.71 4.56 -3.20
C PHE A 103 -11.44 3.30 -2.37
N LEU A 104 -10.62 2.42 -2.92
CA LEU A 104 -10.13 1.20 -2.29
C LEU A 104 -8.67 0.99 -2.71
N TRP A 105 -7.83 0.63 -1.78
CA TRP A 105 -6.46 0.22 -2.07
C TRP A 105 -6.35 -1.29 -2.17
N LEU A 106 -5.65 -1.75 -3.19
CA LEU A 106 -5.23 -3.14 -3.35
C LEU A 106 -3.71 -3.16 -3.31
N THR A 107 -3.15 -3.88 -2.35
CA THR A 107 -1.70 -3.99 -2.16
C THR A 107 -1.20 -5.34 -2.64
N GLU A 108 -0.17 -5.34 -3.46
CA GLU A 108 0.59 -6.52 -3.89
C GLU A 108 1.93 -6.55 -3.16
N LEU A 109 2.09 -7.51 -2.28
CA LEU A 109 3.29 -7.74 -1.49
C LEU A 109 4.17 -8.82 -2.13
N SER A 110 5.42 -8.89 -1.71
CA SER A 110 6.33 -9.99 -2.07
C SER A 110 5.71 -11.36 -1.77
N GLY A 111 6.09 -12.38 -2.52
CA GLY A 111 5.54 -13.73 -2.37
C GLY A 111 4.11 -13.88 -2.88
N ASN A 112 3.66 -13.02 -3.80
CA ASN A 112 2.31 -13.03 -4.37
C ASN A 112 1.21 -12.97 -3.30
N ARG A 113 1.45 -12.20 -2.24
CA ARG A 113 0.48 -11.91 -1.19
C ARG A 113 -0.29 -10.64 -1.52
N TRP A 114 -1.55 -10.62 -1.17
CA TRP A 114 -2.44 -9.52 -1.49
C TRP A 114 -3.25 -9.07 -0.28
N ALA A 115 -3.51 -7.79 -0.21
CA ALA A 115 -4.39 -7.21 0.81
C ALA A 115 -5.22 -6.07 0.21
N ILE A 116 -6.38 -5.83 0.78
CA ILE A 116 -7.13 -4.59 0.55
C ILE A 116 -7.02 -3.71 1.79
N ALA A 117 -6.91 -2.41 1.56
CA ALA A 117 -7.00 -1.39 2.59
C ALA A 117 -8.16 -0.44 2.25
N LYS A 118 -9.14 -0.38 3.13
CA LYS A 118 -10.28 0.54 3.03
C LYS A 118 -10.16 1.60 4.10
N SER A 119 -10.11 2.86 3.67
CA SER A 119 -10.09 3.99 4.60
C SER A 119 -11.33 3.99 5.48
N LEU A 120 -11.14 4.32 6.75
CA LEU A 120 -12.22 4.42 7.72
C LEU A 120 -12.85 5.81 7.67
N ASP A 121 -14.17 5.87 7.53
CA ASP A 121 -14.93 7.13 7.59
C ASP A 121 -14.92 7.72 9.01
N VAL A 122 -14.81 6.85 10.02
CA VAL A 122 -14.74 7.21 11.43
C VAL A 122 -13.45 6.62 12.01
N TRP A 123 -12.64 7.49 12.58
CA TRP A 123 -11.39 7.07 13.21
C TRP A 123 -11.63 6.15 14.41
N PRO A 124 -10.71 5.21 14.68
CA PRO A 124 -10.79 4.41 15.89
C PRO A 124 -10.69 5.30 17.13
N THR A 125 -11.31 4.89 18.21
CA THR A 125 -11.11 5.56 19.51
C THR A 125 -9.66 5.41 19.93
N LEU A 126 -9.01 6.50 20.31
CA LEU A 126 -7.62 6.54 20.75
C LEU A 126 -7.52 6.88 22.22
N GLN A 127 -6.78 6.09 23.00
CA GLN A 127 -6.43 6.44 24.39
C GLN A 127 -5.28 7.45 24.46
N GLN A 128 -4.33 7.31 23.55
CA GLN A 128 -3.15 8.16 23.38
C GLN A 128 -2.89 8.32 21.88
N PRO A 129 -2.06 9.28 21.43
CA PRO A 129 -1.66 9.36 20.04
C PRO A 129 -1.21 8.00 19.51
N LEU A 130 -1.76 7.56 18.37
CA LEU A 130 -1.47 6.28 17.74
C LEU A 130 -1.70 5.04 18.64
N ARG A 131 -2.65 5.11 19.59
CA ARG A 131 -2.99 3.95 20.45
C ARG A 131 -4.48 3.65 20.37
N PRO A 132 -4.93 2.90 19.34
CA PRO A 132 -6.33 2.56 19.16
C PRO A 132 -6.81 1.57 20.23
N VAL A 133 -8.08 1.67 20.58
CA VAL A 133 -8.77 0.73 21.46
C VAL A 133 -9.91 0.03 20.75
N ASP A 134 -10.20 -1.19 21.17
CA ASP A 134 -11.35 -1.95 20.71
C ASP A 134 -12.66 -1.49 21.36
N THR A 135 -13.77 -2.08 20.97
CA THR A 135 -15.12 -1.78 21.51
C THR A 135 -15.26 -2.01 23.02
N ASN A 136 -14.34 -2.77 23.62
CA ASN A 136 -14.29 -3.04 25.05
C ASN A 136 -13.27 -2.14 25.76
N ASN A 137 -12.83 -1.06 25.12
CA ASN A 137 -11.82 -0.11 25.62
C ASN A 137 -10.46 -0.77 25.94
N ARG A 138 -10.13 -1.88 25.28
CA ARG A 138 -8.84 -2.54 25.41
C ARG A 138 -7.92 -2.10 24.28
N GLN A 139 -6.68 -1.79 24.61
CA GLN A 139 -5.68 -1.38 23.63
C GLN A 139 -5.49 -2.46 22.53
N VAL A 140 -5.56 -2.03 21.28
CA VAL A 140 -5.21 -2.88 20.14
C VAL A 140 -3.68 -2.93 20.05
N PRO A 141 -3.06 -4.13 20.07
CA PRO A 141 -1.61 -4.22 20.05
C PRO A 141 -1.04 -3.69 18.73
N GLU A 142 0.03 -2.95 18.84
CA GLU A 142 0.88 -2.60 17.70
C GLU A 142 1.59 -3.86 17.22
N LEU A 143 1.60 -4.08 15.92
CA LEU A 143 2.28 -5.21 15.29
C LEU A 143 3.69 -4.82 14.87
N TYR A 144 3.82 -3.76 14.08
CA TYR A 144 5.08 -3.18 13.66
C TYR A 144 4.85 -1.79 13.03
N ASP A 145 5.91 -1.04 12.91
CA ASP A 145 5.97 0.23 12.21
C ASP A 145 7.00 0.19 11.08
N TYR A 146 6.71 0.89 10.00
CA TYR A 146 7.56 0.92 8.82
C TYR A 146 7.30 2.17 8.00
N GLY A 147 8.14 2.42 7.02
CA GLY A 147 7.93 3.46 6.05
C GLY A 147 7.73 2.92 4.65
N GLY A 148 7.03 3.69 3.83
CA GLY A 148 6.97 3.49 2.40
C GLY A 148 7.50 4.73 1.69
N GLN A 149 8.53 4.60 0.86
CA GLN A 149 8.97 5.67 -0.02
C GLN A 149 8.61 5.35 -1.46
N VAL A 150 7.87 6.28 -2.09
CA VAL A 150 7.42 6.15 -3.48
C VAL A 150 8.62 6.16 -4.42
N GLN A 151 8.80 5.07 -5.16
CA GLN A 151 9.83 4.91 -6.20
C GLN A 151 9.27 5.24 -7.58
N TYR A 152 8.01 4.89 -7.80
CA TYR A 152 7.30 5.04 -9.05
C TYR A 152 5.81 5.25 -8.76
N ALA A 153 5.16 6.11 -9.54
CA ALA A 153 3.71 6.28 -9.50
C ALA A 153 3.18 6.54 -10.92
N THR A 154 1.98 6.08 -11.20
CA THR A 154 1.33 6.31 -12.49
C THR A 154 -0.18 6.35 -12.35
N GLY A 155 -0.86 7.06 -13.23
CA GLY A 155 -2.32 7.18 -13.24
C GLY A 155 -2.84 8.33 -12.38
N ALA A 156 -4.06 8.18 -11.87
CA ALA A 156 -4.80 9.24 -11.18
C ALA A 156 -4.93 8.97 -9.68
N PHE A 157 -4.75 10.01 -8.87
CA PHE A 157 -4.82 9.98 -7.42
C PHE A 157 -5.70 11.13 -6.91
N TYR A 158 -6.25 11.00 -5.70
CA TYR A 158 -7.03 12.05 -5.04
C TYR A 158 -6.18 12.99 -4.16
N TRP A 159 -4.87 12.76 -4.13
CA TRP A 159 -3.88 13.64 -3.49
C TRP A 159 -2.62 13.73 -4.34
N GLN A 160 -1.74 14.67 -4.01
CA GLN A 160 -0.45 14.79 -4.67
C GLN A 160 0.46 13.62 -4.28
N VAL A 161 0.94 12.88 -5.27
CA VAL A 161 1.90 11.79 -5.09
C VAL A 161 3.07 11.97 -6.06
N GLY A 162 4.26 11.78 -5.57
CA GLY A 162 5.47 11.87 -6.38
C GLY A 162 6.59 10.97 -5.89
N PRO A 163 7.60 10.73 -6.75
CA PRO A 163 8.80 10.01 -6.35
C PRO A 163 9.44 10.65 -5.10
N LYS A 164 9.86 9.81 -4.15
CA LYS A 164 10.47 10.16 -2.87
C LYS A 164 9.50 10.66 -1.78
N ASP A 165 8.21 10.76 -2.07
CA ASP A 165 7.24 10.96 -1.00
C ASP A 165 7.31 9.77 -0.04
N THR A 166 7.29 10.08 1.26
CA THR A 166 7.45 9.08 2.30
C THR A 166 6.26 9.10 3.24
N THR A 167 5.69 7.94 3.46
CA THR A 167 4.61 7.70 4.41
C THR A 167 5.13 6.83 5.55
N TYR A 168 4.85 7.24 6.79
CA TYR A 168 5.08 6.41 7.97
C TYR A 168 3.82 5.63 8.30
N TYR A 169 3.94 4.32 8.40
CA TYR A 169 2.86 3.40 8.71
C TYR A 169 3.04 2.79 10.09
N VAL A 170 1.95 2.62 10.82
CA VAL A 170 1.91 1.80 12.03
C VAL A 170 0.73 0.85 11.91
N ASP A 171 1.00 -0.43 11.97
CA ASP A 171 0.01 -1.49 11.90
C ASP A 171 -0.35 -2.01 13.28
N PHE A 172 -1.64 -2.22 13.48
CA PHE A 172 -2.23 -2.72 14.72
C PHE A 172 -3.11 -3.92 14.41
N GLY A 173 -3.25 -4.84 15.36
CA GLY A 173 -4.19 -5.90 15.12
C GLY A 173 -4.27 -6.96 16.18
N ARG A 174 -5.33 -7.77 16.02
CA ARG A 174 -5.51 -9.06 16.69
C ARG A 174 -6.04 -10.03 15.65
N GLU A 175 -5.38 -11.17 15.48
CA GLU A 175 -5.78 -12.23 14.54
C GLU A 175 -6.01 -11.70 13.10
N LYS A 176 -7.28 -11.74 12.63
CA LYS A 176 -7.66 -11.37 11.27
C LYS A 176 -8.04 -9.90 11.09
N GLN A 177 -8.17 -9.15 12.17
CA GLN A 177 -8.53 -7.73 12.13
C GLN A 177 -7.28 -6.89 12.27
N LYS A 178 -6.90 -6.24 11.20
CA LYS A 178 -5.76 -5.33 11.16
C LYS A 178 -6.23 -3.93 10.85
N LEU A 179 -5.64 -2.98 11.54
CA LEU A 179 -5.77 -1.55 11.27
C LEU A 179 -4.40 -1.04 10.88
N SER A 180 -4.35 -0.09 9.99
CA SER A 180 -3.15 0.65 9.67
C SER A 180 -3.42 2.13 9.78
N THR A 181 -2.50 2.89 10.36
CA THR A 181 -2.48 4.33 10.22
C THR A 181 -1.33 4.72 9.30
N ALA A 182 -1.62 5.61 8.38
CA ALA A 182 -0.64 6.21 7.48
C ALA A 182 -0.48 7.69 7.83
N LEU A 183 0.76 8.11 8.06
CA LEU A 183 1.11 9.47 8.42
C LEU A 183 2.01 10.07 7.36
N MET A 184 1.59 11.20 6.84
CA MET A 184 2.34 12.09 5.97
C MET A 184 2.45 13.45 6.67
N ARG A 185 3.23 14.39 6.13
CA ARG A 185 3.53 15.66 6.82
C ARG A 185 2.33 16.39 7.40
N GLU A 186 1.21 16.41 6.69
CA GLU A 186 0.02 17.19 7.05
C GLU A 186 -1.24 16.33 7.08
N GLU A 187 -1.09 15.03 6.85
CA GLU A 187 -2.22 14.12 6.73
C GLU A 187 -2.01 12.87 7.58
N GLN A 188 -3.09 12.42 8.16
CA GLN A 188 -3.19 11.12 8.81
C GLN A 188 -4.45 10.41 8.33
N SER A 189 -4.33 9.15 8.02
CA SER A 189 -5.47 8.30 7.69
C SER A 189 -5.45 7.01 8.48
N TRP A 190 -6.62 6.40 8.63
CA TRP A 190 -6.80 5.08 9.22
C TRP A 190 -7.49 4.18 8.22
N SER A 191 -7.00 2.95 8.09
CA SER A 191 -7.55 1.95 7.18
C SER A 191 -7.73 0.61 7.86
N ALA A 192 -8.79 -0.09 7.49
CA ALA A 192 -8.95 -1.51 7.80
C ALA A 192 -8.23 -2.32 6.73
N ILE A 193 -7.37 -3.24 7.15
CA ILE A 193 -6.59 -4.10 6.27
C ILE A 193 -7.16 -5.51 6.29
N THR A 194 -7.38 -6.07 5.11
CA THR A 194 -7.85 -7.45 4.94
C THR A 194 -6.96 -8.18 3.95
N GLU A 195 -6.36 -9.28 4.38
CA GLU A 195 -5.60 -10.16 3.49
C GLU A 195 -6.55 -10.90 2.55
N ILE A 196 -6.18 -10.92 1.27
CA ILE A 196 -6.98 -11.50 0.20
C ILE A 196 -6.24 -12.66 -0.45
N PRO A 197 -6.88 -13.83 -0.57
CA PRO A 197 -6.28 -14.93 -1.30
C PRO A 197 -6.04 -14.57 -2.76
N VAL A 198 -4.88 -14.94 -3.29
CA VAL A 198 -4.48 -14.62 -4.67
C VAL A 198 -5.50 -15.06 -5.72
N TYR A 199 -6.16 -16.21 -5.52
CA TYR A 199 -7.19 -16.70 -6.44
C TYR A 199 -8.41 -15.77 -6.51
N ALA A 200 -8.73 -15.08 -5.40
CA ALA A 200 -9.83 -14.11 -5.38
C ALA A 200 -9.46 -12.87 -6.19
N VAL A 201 -8.22 -12.37 -6.06
CA VAL A 201 -7.73 -11.25 -6.89
C VAL A 201 -7.76 -11.62 -8.37
N ALA A 202 -7.25 -12.81 -8.73
CA ALA A 202 -7.30 -13.32 -10.11
C ALA A 202 -8.73 -13.39 -10.64
N ALA A 203 -9.68 -13.83 -9.84
CA ALA A 203 -11.10 -13.90 -10.21
C ALA A 203 -11.72 -12.52 -10.39
N TRP A 204 -11.42 -11.55 -9.50
CA TRP A 204 -11.94 -10.18 -9.59
C TRP A 204 -11.56 -9.49 -10.90
N PHE A 205 -10.32 -9.69 -11.33
CA PHE A 205 -9.79 -9.09 -12.55
C PHE A 205 -9.95 -9.99 -13.79
N LYS A 206 -10.47 -11.23 -13.62
CA LYS A 206 -10.53 -12.26 -14.69
C LYS A 206 -9.17 -12.52 -15.34
N GLN A 207 -8.11 -12.51 -14.52
CA GLN A 207 -6.73 -12.61 -14.97
C GLN A 207 -6.03 -13.78 -14.24
N SER A 208 -6.06 -14.97 -14.87
CA SER A 208 -5.47 -16.19 -14.29
C SER A 208 -3.95 -16.12 -14.09
N SER A 209 -3.25 -15.26 -14.84
CA SER A 209 -1.80 -15.03 -14.69
C SER A 209 -1.42 -14.53 -13.30
N ILE A 210 -2.31 -13.86 -12.58
CA ILE A 210 -2.09 -13.42 -11.19
C ILE A 210 -1.86 -14.64 -10.29
N SER A 211 -2.70 -15.69 -10.42
CA SER A 211 -2.57 -16.92 -9.62
C SER A 211 -1.33 -17.74 -9.98
N ASN A 212 -0.83 -17.60 -11.20
CA ASN A 212 0.31 -18.36 -11.71
C ASN A 212 1.65 -17.65 -11.52
N LYS A 213 1.64 -16.42 -10.98
CA LYS A 213 2.88 -15.69 -10.67
C LYS A 213 3.69 -16.52 -9.67
N PRO A 214 4.98 -16.81 -9.93
CA PRO A 214 5.81 -17.53 -8.99
C PRO A 214 5.80 -16.85 -7.63
N MET A 215 5.66 -17.63 -6.56
CA MET A 215 5.77 -17.11 -5.20
C MET A 215 7.26 -16.90 -4.90
N GLU A 216 7.77 -15.73 -5.26
CA GLU A 216 9.08 -15.29 -4.81
C GLU A 216 8.97 -15.01 -3.32
N LEU A 217 9.48 -15.95 -2.52
CA LEU A 217 9.56 -15.75 -1.08
C LEU A 217 10.67 -14.74 -0.80
N SER A 218 10.37 -13.74 0.01
CA SER A 218 11.41 -12.87 0.55
C SER A 218 12.49 -13.70 1.27
N ALA A 219 13.70 -13.18 1.37
CA ALA A 219 14.77 -13.85 2.11
C ALA A 219 14.36 -14.15 3.56
N ALA A 220 13.58 -13.27 4.18
CA ALA A 220 13.01 -13.45 5.52
C ALA A 220 12.02 -14.61 5.57
N ASP A 221 11.10 -14.71 4.60
CA ASP A 221 10.14 -15.81 4.50
C ASP A 221 10.82 -17.14 4.21
N GLN A 222 11.91 -17.13 3.42
CA GLN A 222 12.73 -18.32 3.18
C GLN A 222 13.41 -18.80 4.46
N LEU A 223 13.99 -17.90 5.23
CA LEU A 223 14.61 -18.21 6.52
C LEU A 223 13.57 -18.70 7.54
N ALA A 224 12.40 -18.07 7.63
CA ALA A 224 11.33 -18.50 8.50
C ALA A 224 10.82 -19.91 8.15
N ARG A 225 10.66 -20.22 6.85
CA ARG A 225 10.30 -21.57 6.41
C ARG A 225 11.38 -22.60 6.68
N GLN A 226 12.66 -22.22 6.56
CA GLN A 226 13.77 -23.11 6.93
C GLN A 226 13.77 -23.39 8.43
N ALA A 227 13.57 -22.37 9.27
CA ALA A 227 13.47 -22.53 10.72
C ALA A 227 12.31 -23.48 11.12
N LEU A 228 11.11 -23.26 10.55
CA LEU A 228 9.95 -24.14 10.78
C LEU A 228 10.19 -25.58 10.33
N ARG A 229 10.92 -25.81 9.23
CA ARG A 229 11.29 -27.15 8.76
C ARG A 229 12.29 -27.84 9.70
N LEU A 230 13.25 -27.09 10.25
CA LEU A 230 14.21 -27.60 11.23
C LEU A 230 13.52 -27.97 12.54
N GLU A 231 12.59 -27.18 13.04
CA GLU A 231 11.79 -27.52 14.22
C GLU A 231 10.93 -28.76 13.99
N ALA A 232 10.27 -28.87 12.84
CA ALA A 232 9.47 -30.05 12.48
C ALA A 232 10.34 -31.32 12.35
N SER A 233 11.58 -31.21 11.88
CA SER A 233 12.51 -32.35 11.80
C SER A 233 13.02 -32.80 13.16
N HIS A 234 13.19 -31.87 14.12
CA HIS A 234 13.54 -32.20 15.49
C HIS A 234 12.41 -32.90 16.26
N PHE A 235 11.14 -32.57 15.96
CA PHE A 235 9.99 -33.23 16.56
C PHE A 235 9.77 -34.68 16.07
N ASN A 236 10.08 -34.94 14.80
CA ASN A 236 9.93 -36.29 14.20
C ASN A 236 11.12 -37.22 14.42
N GLY A 237 12.21 -36.77 15.04
CA GLY A 237 13.41 -37.54 15.33
C GLY A 237 13.46 -38.18 16.72
N ASN A 238 12.44 -37.94 17.56
CA ASN A 238 12.36 -38.42 18.94
C ASN A 238 11.15 -39.35 19.21
N MET A 239 10.74 -40.14 18.23
CA MET A 239 9.85 -41.30 18.46
C MET A 239 10.54 -42.59 18.09
#